data_01a70373953d1f6fc2d4500ecab105bf
#
_entry.id   01a70373953d1f6fc2d4500ecab105bf
#
_cell.length_a   1.000
_cell.length_b   1.000
_cell.length_c   1.000
_cell.angle_alpha   90.00
_cell.angle_beta   90.00
_cell.angle_gamma   90.00
#
_symmetry.space_group_name_H-M   'P 1'
#
loop_
_entity.id
_entity.type
_entity.pdbx_description
1 polymer ?
#
loop_
_entity_poly.entity_id
_entity_poly.type
_entity_poly.pdbx_seq_one_letter_code
_entity_poly.pdbx_strand_id
1 'polypeptide(L)'
;MDKTCQDALAFHDTPGAMTLSAAPARQLLDTRLEVTGGATLDGELRVSGAKNSALVLMAACLLSRDTLRLRNVPPLTDIAAMGEILAALGVQVTRHGDTIDLDGAHINQAAPPYELVNSLRASFFCIGPLLARMGTAQVPLPGGCQIGSRPVVEHVKGLKALGAQVTIEHGVVTASLPGRQKRLIGGHIHLDCPSVGATETLMMAAALAEGETVIDNAALEPEVIDLARLLNAMGGRVRGAGTPTITIDGVSSLHEADYAVIPDRIEAGTFLLAAAITRSSLLVGPVVPEHLGAVLTKLEEAGCRLTSAGSNLLISAESIQAVDLRTMPFPGFPTDLQAPFMSLLATANGT
;
A
#
# COMPACT_ATOMS: atom_id res chain seq x y z
N MET A 1 -32.33 -9.75 12.29
CA MET A 1 -31.06 -10.00 11.57
C MET A 1 -31.44 -10.66 10.26
N ASP A 2 -31.47 -9.90 9.20
CA ASP A 2 -31.96 -10.34 7.89
C ASP A 2 -30.80 -11.05 7.16
N LYS A 3 -31.12 -12.21 6.58
CA LYS A 3 -30.18 -13.10 5.88
C LYS A 3 -29.49 -12.48 4.65
N THR A 4 -29.96 -11.32 4.21
CA THR A 4 -29.49 -10.62 2.99
C THR A 4 -28.10 -9.97 3.12
N CYS A 5 -27.62 -9.70 4.32
CA CYS A 5 -26.30 -9.09 4.53
C CYS A 5 -25.17 -10.11 4.67
N GLN A 6 -25.47 -11.37 5.03
CA GLN A 6 -24.49 -12.44 5.13
C GLN A 6 -24.11 -13.03 3.76
N ASP A 7 -25.02 -13.00 2.78
CA ASP A 7 -24.77 -13.59 1.46
C ASP A 7 -23.86 -12.73 0.56
N ALA A 8 -23.67 -11.43 0.88
CA ALA A 8 -22.77 -10.54 0.12
C ALA A 8 -21.29 -10.69 0.51
N LEU A 9 -20.99 -11.37 1.63
CA LEU A 9 -19.62 -11.63 2.13
C LEU A 9 -19.28 -13.12 2.21
N ALA A 10 -20.21 -14.01 1.84
CA ALA A 10 -19.97 -15.44 1.83
C ALA A 10 -19.21 -15.85 0.55
N PHE A 11 -17.90 -15.97 0.66
CA PHE A 11 -17.11 -16.75 -0.28
C PHE A 11 -17.43 -18.23 -0.04
N HIS A 12 -18.12 -18.85 -0.98
CA HIS A 12 -18.32 -20.31 -0.95
C HIS A 12 -16.98 -21.02 -1.13
N ASP A 13 -16.54 -21.71 -0.09
CA ASP A 13 -15.46 -22.70 -0.14
C ASP A 13 -15.84 -23.84 -1.09
N THR A 14 -15.31 -23.80 -2.29
CA THR A 14 -15.22 -24.99 -3.17
C THR A 14 -13.74 -25.19 -3.49
N PRO A 15 -13.17 -26.39 -3.36
CA PRO A 15 -11.78 -26.67 -3.70
C PRO A 15 -11.63 -26.73 -5.22
N GLY A 16 -11.32 -25.61 -5.82
CA GLY A 16 -11.01 -25.42 -7.23
C GLY A 16 -10.45 -24.00 -7.42
N ALA A 17 -9.39 -23.85 -8.21
CA ALA A 17 -8.78 -22.58 -8.51
C ALA A 17 -9.84 -21.58 -8.96
N MET A 18 -10.14 -20.56 -8.14
CA MET A 18 -11.03 -19.47 -8.50
C MET A 18 -10.28 -18.51 -9.42
N THR A 19 -10.68 -18.46 -10.67
CA THR A 19 -10.44 -17.30 -11.53
C THR A 19 -11.20 -16.11 -10.93
N LEU A 20 -10.48 -15.03 -10.59
CA LEU A 20 -11.07 -13.78 -10.13
C LEU A 20 -11.98 -13.21 -11.22
N SER A 21 -13.30 -13.39 -11.08
CA SER A 21 -14.28 -12.65 -11.86
C SER A 21 -14.67 -11.40 -11.07
N ALA A 22 -14.30 -10.22 -11.58
CA ALA A 22 -14.70 -8.96 -10.98
C ALA A 22 -16.22 -8.81 -11.08
N ALA A 23 -16.90 -8.69 -9.95
CA ALA A 23 -18.22 -8.10 -9.94
C ALA A 23 -18.08 -6.63 -10.40
N PRO A 24 -18.87 -6.18 -11.39
CA PRO A 24 -18.70 -4.83 -11.93
C PRO A 24 -18.97 -3.79 -10.85
N ALA A 25 -18.09 -2.79 -10.76
CA ALA A 25 -18.17 -1.65 -9.81
C ALA A 25 -19.50 -0.89 -9.82
N ARG A 26 -20.37 -1.15 -10.79
CA ARG A 26 -21.73 -0.59 -10.89
C ARG A 26 -22.73 -1.12 -9.86
N GLN A 27 -22.52 -2.29 -9.25
CA GLN A 27 -23.45 -2.85 -8.26
C GLN A 27 -23.37 -2.20 -6.88
N LEU A 28 -22.30 -1.44 -6.57
CA LEU A 28 -22.14 -0.75 -5.27
C LEU A 28 -22.94 0.55 -5.16
N LEU A 29 -23.42 1.12 -6.28
CA LEU A 29 -24.16 2.40 -6.27
C LEU A 29 -25.58 2.32 -5.68
N ASP A 30 -26.14 1.14 -5.54
CA ASP A 30 -27.48 0.91 -4.96
C ASP A 30 -27.43 0.33 -3.53
N THR A 31 -26.23 0.17 -2.94
CA THR A 31 -26.08 -0.37 -1.60
C THR A 31 -26.31 0.73 -0.57
N ARG A 32 -27.23 0.51 0.40
CA ARG A 32 -27.47 1.39 1.52
C ARG A 32 -26.84 0.80 2.78
N LEU A 33 -26.14 1.63 3.55
CA LEU A 33 -25.67 1.31 4.87
C LEU A 33 -26.67 1.89 5.89
N GLU A 34 -27.30 1.04 6.68
CA GLU A 34 -28.15 1.45 7.79
C GLU A 34 -27.37 1.27 9.10
N VAL A 35 -27.21 2.36 9.85
CA VAL A 35 -26.46 2.38 11.10
C VAL A 35 -27.39 2.68 12.27
N THR A 36 -27.48 1.74 13.22
CA THR A 36 -28.17 1.94 14.50
C THR A 36 -27.13 2.33 15.55
N GLY A 37 -27.19 3.57 16.02
CA GLY A 37 -26.25 4.10 17.01
C GLY A 37 -26.53 3.61 18.44
N GLY A 38 -25.66 3.99 19.38
CA GLY A 38 -25.85 3.78 20.84
C GLY A 38 -25.26 2.46 21.35
N ALA A 39 -24.63 1.64 20.52
CA ALA A 39 -23.95 0.44 20.97
C ALA A 39 -22.56 0.75 21.57
N THR A 40 -22.19 0.02 22.61
CA THR A 40 -20.81 -0.07 23.09
C THR A 40 -20.09 -1.21 22.36
N LEU A 41 -18.81 -1.02 22.07
CA LEU A 41 -17.96 -2.02 21.45
C LEU A 41 -17.15 -2.73 22.53
N ASP A 42 -17.11 -4.06 22.50
CA ASP A 42 -16.26 -4.86 23.37
C ASP A 42 -15.72 -6.08 22.60
N GLY A 43 -14.69 -6.74 23.15
CA GLY A 43 -14.09 -7.93 22.57
C GLY A 43 -12.78 -7.66 21.86
N GLU A 44 -12.47 -8.50 20.87
CA GLU A 44 -11.22 -8.49 20.12
C GLU A 44 -11.49 -8.28 18.63
N LEU A 45 -10.66 -7.45 18.00
CA LEU A 45 -10.71 -7.18 16.57
C LEU A 45 -9.37 -7.51 15.95
N ARG A 46 -9.40 -8.34 14.89
CA ARG A 46 -8.23 -8.66 14.12
C ARG A 46 -8.00 -7.63 13.01
N VAL A 47 -6.82 -7.00 13.01
CA VAL A 47 -6.36 -6.08 11.98
C VAL A 47 -5.85 -6.86 10.78
N SER A 48 -6.27 -6.45 9.59
CA SER A 48 -5.86 -7.03 8.32
C SER A 48 -4.45 -6.57 7.91
N GLY A 49 -3.90 -7.17 6.87
CA GLY A 49 -2.68 -6.67 6.25
C GLY A 49 -2.89 -5.30 5.59
N ALA A 50 -1.83 -4.48 5.59
CA ALA A 50 -1.87 -3.12 5.08
C ALA A 50 -2.16 -3.09 3.57
N LYS A 51 -3.28 -2.46 3.19
CA LYS A 51 -3.68 -2.31 1.79
C LYS A 51 -2.58 -1.67 0.95
N ASN A 52 -2.04 -0.54 1.41
CA ASN A 52 -1.06 0.22 0.67
C ASN A 52 0.26 -0.54 0.50
N SER A 53 0.67 -1.28 1.54
CA SER A 53 1.81 -2.19 1.44
C SER A 53 1.53 -3.32 0.46
N ALA A 54 0.42 -4.03 0.60
CA ALA A 54 0.07 -5.15 -0.27
C ALA A 54 0.10 -4.77 -1.76
N LEU A 55 -0.40 -3.59 -2.13
CA LEU A 55 -0.42 -3.12 -3.52
C LEU A 55 0.98 -2.95 -4.11
N VAL A 56 1.91 -2.37 -3.38
CA VAL A 56 3.29 -2.19 -3.87
C VAL A 56 4.06 -3.51 -3.84
N LEU A 57 3.85 -4.36 -2.83
CA LEU A 57 4.46 -5.69 -2.77
C LEU A 57 3.97 -6.59 -3.92
N MET A 58 2.69 -6.49 -4.31
CA MET A 58 2.17 -7.17 -5.50
C MET A 58 2.88 -6.67 -6.77
N ALA A 59 3.09 -5.35 -6.92
CA ALA A 59 3.82 -4.82 -8.07
C ALA A 59 5.28 -5.30 -8.15
N ALA A 60 5.92 -5.57 -7.01
CA ALA A 60 7.28 -6.08 -6.96
C ALA A 60 7.45 -7.48 -7.60
N CYS A 61 6.36 -8.27 -7.76
CA CYS A 61 6.41 -9.55 -8.48
C CYS A 61 6.89 -9.40 -9.92
N LEU A 62 6.67 -8.22 -10.53
CA LEU A 62 7.13 -7.91 -11.88
C LEU A 62 8.65 -7.92 -12.02
N LEU A 63 9.42 -7.86 -10.91
CA LEU A 63 10.88 -7.88 -10.91
C LEU A 63 11.48 -9.29 -11.01
N SER A 64 10.72 -10.35 -10.70
CA SER A 64 11.20 -11.73 -10.71
C SER A 64 10.48 -12.58 -11.76
N ARG A 65 11.15 -13.67 -12.17
CA ARG A 65 10.53 -14.74 -12.98
C ARG A 65 9.94 -15.85 -12.13
N ASP A 66 10.27 -15.84 -10.84
CA ASP A 66 9.84 -16.85 -9.89
C ASP A 66 8.55 -16.44 -9.20
N THR A 67 7.94 -17.33 -8.46
CA THR A 67 6.70 -17.09 -7.74
C THR A 67 6.94 -16.27 -6.47
N LEU A 68 6.26 -15.14 -6.33
CA LEU A 68 6.16 -14.38 -5.10
C LEU A 68 4.89 -14.80 -4.36
N ARG A 69 5.04 -15.34 -3.14
CA ARG A 69 3.92 -15.61 -2.23
C ARG A 69 3.78 -14.48 -1.21
N LEU A 70 2.60 -13.86 -1.18
CA LEU A 70 2.25 -12.84 -0.19
C LEU A 70 1.16 -13.38 0.72
N ARG A 71 1.41 -13.36 2.03
CA ARG A 71 0.46 -13.72 3.09
C ARG A 71 -0.11 -12.47 3.77
N ASN A 72 -1.22 -12.62 4.49
CA ASN A 72 -1.91 -11.52 5.17
C ASN A 72 -2.36 -10.41 4.20
N VAL A 73 -2.84 -10.78 3.02
CA VAL A 73 -3.32 -9.84 2.00
C VAL A 73 -4.82 -9.60 2.19
N PRO A 74 -5.27 -8.36 2.43
CA PRO A 74 -6.67 -8.08 2.73
C PRO A 74 -7.60 -8.34 1.52
N PRO A 75 -8.87 -8.76 1.73
CA PRO A 75 -9.82 -9.02 0.66
C PRO A 75 -10.52 -7.73 0.19
N LEU A 76 -9.76 -6.81 -0.40
CA LEU A 76 -10.23 -5.50 -0.83
C LEU A 76 -10.34 -5.41 -2.36
N THR A 77 -11.24 -4.55 -2.85
CA THR A 77 -11.43 -4.30 -4.29
C THR A 77 -10.17 -3.78 -4.97
N ASP A 78 -9.38 -2.93 -4.32
CA ASP A 78 -8.10 -2.43 -4.83
C ASP A 78 -7.10 -3.57 -5.07
N ILE A 79 -7.07 -4.56 -4.16
CA ILE A 79 -6.20 -5.75 -4.29
C ILE A 79 -6.65 -6.62 -5.47
N ALA A 80 -7.96 -6.81 -5.64
CA ALA A 80 -8.51 -7.55 -6.78
C ALA A 80 -8.16 -6.84 -8.10
N ALA A 81 -8.38 -5.52 -8.16
CA ALA A 81 -8.05 -4.71 -9.35
C ALA A 81 -6.55 -4.76 -9.69
N MET A 82 -5.66 -4.73 -8.68
CA MET A 82 -4.23 -4.91 -8.90
C MET A 82 -3.90 -6.30 -9.44
N GLY A 83 -4.58 -7.33 -8.94
CA GLY A 83 -4.46 -8.69 -9.48
C GLY A 83 -4.86 -8.78 -10.95
N GLU A 84 -5.93 -8.11 -11.38
CA GLU A 84 -6.35 -8.05 -12.78
C GLU A 84 -5.33 -7.31 -13.65
N ILE A 85 -4.75 -6.20 -13.16
CA ILE A 85 -3.69 -5.47 -13.86
C ILE A 85 -2.46 -6.37 -14.07
N LEU A 86 -2.03 -7.08 -13.03
CA LEU A 86 -0.89 -8.00 -13.10
C LEU A 86 -1.17 -9.18 -14.03
N ALA A 87 -2.38 -9.73 -13.98
CA ALA A 87 -2.79 -10.80 -14.90
C ALA A 87 -2.78 -10.34 -16.37
N ALA A 88 -3.24 -9.12 -16.64
CA ALA A 88 -3.18 -8.54 -18.00
C ALA A 88 -1.73 -8.31 -18.48
N LEU A 89 -0.77 -8.14 -17.58
CA LEU A 89 0.67 -8.07 -17.89
C LEU A 89 1.31 -9.45 -18.10
N GLY A 90 0.59 -10.54 -17.82
CA GLY A 90 1.06 -11.92 -17.96
C GLY A 90 1.49 -12.60 -16.66
N VAL A 91 1.21 -12.01 -15.49
CA VAL A 91 1.42 -12.67 -14.19
C VAL A 91 0.30 -13.68 -13.96
N GLN A 92 0.63 -14.90 -13.55
CA GLN A 92 -0.38 -15.84 -13.06
C GLN A 92 -0.69 -15.51 -11.59
N VAL A 93 -1.94 -15.10 -11.32
CA VAL A 93 -2.39 -14.70 -9.99
C VAL A 93 -3.30 -15.79 -9.42
N THR A 94 -2.94 -16.33 -8.27
CA THR A 94 -3.75 -17.37 -7.57
C THR A 94 -3.97 -16.94 -6.13
N ARG A 95 -5.23 -16.91 -5.67
CA ARG A 95 -5.58 -16.51 -4.31
C ARG A 95 -6.08 -17.70 -3.49
N HIS A 96 -5.59 -17.83 -2.24
CA HIS A 96 -5.98 -18.83 -1.25
C HIS A 96 -6.25 -18.13 0.10
N GLY A 97 -7.50 -17.72 0.33
CA GLY A 97 -7.85 -16.96 1.53
C GLY A 97 -7.15 -15.60 1.57
N ASP A 98 -6.32 -15.37 2.58
CA ASP A 98 -5.50 -14.17 2.75
C ASP A 98 -4.10 -14.27 2.10
N THR A 99 -3.84 -15.32 1.35
CA THR A 99 -2.57 -15.55 0.65
C THR A 99 -2.75 -15.41 -0.86
N ILE A 100 -1.80 -14.74 -1.53
CA ILE A 100 -1.76 -14.61 -3.00
C ILE A 100 -0.41 -15.10 -3.50
N ASP A 101 -0.45 -16.00 -4.49
CA ASP A 101 0.70 -16.43 -5.28
C ASP A 101 0.72 -15.66 -6.61
N LEU A 102 1.86 -15.04 -6.93
CA LEU A 102 2.10 -14.21 -8.10
C LEU A 102 3.26 -14.79 -8.89
N ASP A 103 2.98 -15.54 -9.96
CA ASP A 103 4.00 -16.13 -10.82
C ASP A 103 4.33 -15.19 -11.98
N GLY A 104 5.54 -14.63 -11.96
CA GLY A 104 6.05 -13.68 -12.94
C GLY A 104 6.74 -14.32 -14.16
N ALA A 105 6.70 -15.64 -14.35
CA ALA A 105 7.46 -16.34 -15.41
C ALA A 105 7.09 -15.84 -16.82
N HIS A 106 5.80 -15.54 -17.06
CA HIS A 106 5.22 -15.30 -18.37
C HIS A 106 4.87 -13.85 -18.67
N ILE A 107 5.44 -12.88 -17.95
CA ILE A 107 5.23 -11.45 -18.24
C ILE A 107 5.70 -11.16 -19.67
N ASN A 108 4.78 -10.64 -20.48
CA ASN A 108 4.98 -10.39 -21.91
C ASN A 108 4.46 -9.02 -22.37
N GLN A 109 3.83 -8.24 -21.49
CA GLN A 109 3.29 -6.92 -21.74
C GLN A 109 4.00 -5.87 -20.88
N ALA A 110 4.35 -4.74 -21.49
CA ALA A 110 4.96 -3.58 -20.82
C ALA A 110 3.94 -2.43 -20.61
N ALA A 111 2.69 -2.66 -20.97
CA ALA A 111 1.61 -1.69 -20.90
C ALA A 111 0.35 -2.36 -20.35
N PRO A 112 -0.09 -2.05 -19.13
CA PRO A 112 -1.37 -2.50 -18.62
C PRO A 112 -2.53 -1.82 -19.37
N PRO A 113 -3.69 -2.47 -19.53
CA PRO A 113 -4.86 -1.90 -20.19
C PRO A 113 -5.34 -0.61 -19.54
N TYR A 114 -5.68 0.40 -20.35
CA TYR A 114 -6.09 1.73 -19.87
C TYR A 114 -7.28 1.68 -18.89
N GLU A 115 -8.28 0.86 -19.21
CA GLU A 115 -9.52 0.71 -18.45
C GLU A 115 -9.26 0.22 -17.02
N LEU A 116 -8.29 -0.69 -16.83
CA LEU A 116 -7.92 -1.21 -15.53
C LEU A 116 -7.11 -0.18 -14.73
N VAL A 117 -6.18 0.52 -15.39
CA VAL A 117 -5.32 1.52 -14.73
C VAL A 117 -6.12 2.72 -14.24
N ASN A 118 -7.12 3.18 -15.00
CA ASN A 118 -7.91 4.35 -14.66
C ASN A 118 -8.75 4.16 -13.38
N SER A 119 -9.04 2.93 -13.01
CA SER A 119 -9.80 2.60 -11.79
C SER A 119 -8.94 2.54 -10.52
N LEU A 120 -7.64 2.32 -10.65
CA LEU A 120 -6.73 2.10 -9.51
C LEU A 120 -5.47 2.95 -9.63
N ARG A 121 -5.30 3.92 -8.70
CA ARG A 121 -4.10 4.76 -8.67
C ARG A 121 -2.80 3.98 -8.47
N ALA A 122 -2.81 2.94 -7.66
CA ALA A 122 -1.66 2.08 -7.36
C ALA A 122 -1.12 1.33 -8.59
N SER A 123 -1.86 1.29 -9.71
CA SER A 123 -1.39 0.77 -10.99
C SER A 123 -0.09 1.40 -11.46
N PHE A 124 0.18 2.66 -11.06
CA PHE A 124 1.39 3.37 -11.42
C PHE A 124 2.67 2.77 -10.82
N PHE A 125 2.56 1.97 -9.74
CA PHE A 125 3.68 1.20 -9.21
C PHE A 125 4.30 0.25 -10.23
N CYS A 126 3.55 -0.19 -11.25
CA CYS A 126 4.06 -1.10 -12.27
C CYS A 126 5.15 -0.48 -13.16
N ILE A 127 5.25 0.88 -13.26
CA ILE A 127 6.18 1.53 -14.19
C ILE A 127 7.65 1.23 -13.86
N GLY A 128 8.03 1.26 -12.57
CA GLY A 128 9.40 1.00 -12.13
C GLY A 128 9.87 -0.42 -12.45
N PRO A 129 9.17 -1.46 -11.94
CA PRO A 129 9.56 -2.84 -12.18
C PRO A 129 9.44 -3.28 -13.65
N LEU A 130 8.44 -2.82 -14.40
CA LEU A 130 8.34 -3.10 -15.83
C LEU A 130 9.55 -2.52 -16.60
N LEU A 131 9.89 -1.26 -16.32
CA LEU A 131 11.06 -0.63 -16.95
C LEU A 131 12.36 -1.38 -16.61
N ALA A 132 12.54 -1.73 -15.33
CA ALA A 132 13.73 -2.43 -14.86
C ALA A 132 13.90 -3.81 -15.50
N ARG A 133 12.80 -4.56 -15.68
CA ARG A 133 12.80 -5.92 -16.20
C ARG A 133 12.75 -6.00 -17.72
N MET A 134 11.90 -5.17 -18.35
CA MET A 134 11.61 -5.26 -19.79
C MET A 134 12.32 -4.19 -20.62
N GLY A 135 12.94 -3.19 -19.97
CA GLY A 135 13.58 -2.07 -20.65
C GLY A 135 12.60 -1.04 -21.21
N THR A 136 11.30 -1.26 -21.04
CA THR A 136 10.24 -0.33 -21.45
C THR A 136 9.03 -0.49 -20.54
N ALA A 137 8.28 0.60 -20.33
CA ALA A 137 7.00 0.60 -19.63
C ALA A 137 6.12 1.73 -20.15
N GLN A 138 4.83 1.48 -20.31
CA GLN A 138 3.83 2.48 -20.68
C GLN A 138 2.67 2.39 -19.70
N VAL A 139 2.54 3.39 -18.84
CA VAL A 139 1.49 3.39 -17.80
C VAL A 139 0.71 4.69 -17.90
N PRO A 140 -0.62 4.64 -18.04
CA PRO A 140 -1.45 5.83 -17.98
C PRO A 140 -1.24 6.60 -16.68
N LEU A 141 -1.38 7.93 -16.74
CA LEU A 141 -1.38 8.75 -15.54
C LEU A 141 -2.50 8.27 -14.61
N PRO A 142 -2.19 8.13 -13.31
CA PRO A 142 -3.16 7.57 -12.38
C PRO A 142 -4.41 8.44 -12.27
N GLY A 143 -5.55 7.83 -12.57
CA GLY A 143 -6.89 8.40 -12.36
C GLY A 143 -7.42 8.14 -10.94
N GLY A 144 -8.71 8.19 -10.77
CA GLY A 144 -9.49 7.59 -9.68
C GLY A 144 -9.57 8.33 -8.35
N CYS A 145 -8.66 9.21 -7.96
CA CYS A 145 -8.76 9.91 -6.68
C CYS A 145 -8.89 11.42 -6.88
N GLN A 146 -10.07 12.00 -6.57
CA GLN A 146 -10.36 13.43 -6.74
C GLN A 146 -9.90 14.30 -5.55
N ILE A 147 -9.11 13.78 -4.62
CA ILE A 147 -8.68 14.50 -3.40
C ILE A 147 -7.63 15.59 -3.69
N GLY A 148 -7.19 15.74 -4.94
CA GLY A 148 -6.24 16.79 -5.34
C GLY A 148 -5.20 16.32 -6.35
N SER A 149 -4.43 17.29 -6.88
CA SER A 149 -3.33 17.02 -7.80
C SER A 149 -2.24 16.23 -7.09
N ARG A 150 -1.91 15.07 -7.61
CA ARG A 150 -0.77 14.24 -7.15
C ARG A 150 0.14 13.96 -8.35
N PRO A 151 1.01 14.90 -8.68
CA PRO A 151 1.85 14.82 -9.87
C PRO A 151 2.83 13.66 -9.78
N VAL A 152 3.16 13.05 -10.93
CA VAL A 152 4.17 11.99 -11.05
C VAL A 152 5.58 12.54 -11.29
N VAL A 153 5.80 13.83 -10.99
CA VAL A 153 7.05 14.55 -11.30
C VAL A 153 8.25 13.88 -10.66
N GLU A 154 8.15 13.50 -9.38
CA GLU A 154 9.25 12.84 -8.65
C GLU A 154 9.56 11.45 -9.23
N HIS A 155 8.55 10.71 -9.67
CA HIS A 155 8.76 9.42 -10.36
C HIS A 155 9.53 9.62 -11.66
N VAL A 156 9.10 10.58 -12.50
CA VAL A 156 9.73 10.87 -13.80
C VAL A 156 11.15 11.38 -13.61
N LYS A 157 11.38 12.29 -12.66
CA LYS A 157 12.69 12.82 -12.31
C LYS A 157 13.64 11.70 -11.90
N GLY A 158 13.21 10.83 -11.01
CA GLY A 158 14.03 9.71 -10.54
C GLY A 158 14.31 8.67 -11.62
N LEU A 159 13.32 8.29 -12.44
CA LEU A 159 13.56 7.36 -13.57
C LEU A 159 14.54 7.95 -14.59
N LYS A 160 14.49 9.24 -14.88
CA LYS A 160 15.46 9.93 -15.72
C LYS A 160 16.86 9.92 -15.10
N ALA A 161 16.98 10.11 -13.78
CA ALA A 161 18.25 10.04 -13.07
C ALA A 161 18.87 8.63 -13.13
N LEU A 162 18.05 7.58 -13.23
CA LEU A 162 18.49 6.20 -13.50
C LEU A 162 18.80 5.92 -14.99
N GLY A 163 18.80 6.94 -15.84
CA GLY A 163 19.18 6.84 -17.25
C GLY A 163 18.04 6.48 -18.19
N ALA A 164 16.80 6.47 -17.76
CA ALA A 164 15.65 6.25 -18.64
C ALA A 164 15.29 7.48 -19.47
N GLN A 165 14.79 7.26 -20.67
CA GLN A 165 14.06 8.24 -21.45
C GLN A 165 12.59 8.17 -21.05
N VAL A 166 12.02 9.32 -20.60
CA VAL A 166 10.64 9.38 -20.15
C VAL A 166 9.91 10.51 -20.84
N THR A 167 8.79 10.19 -21.49
CA THR A 167 7.83 11.15 -22.09
C THR A 167 6.46 11.01 -21.46
N ILE A 168 5.67 12.08 -21.52
CA ILE A 168 4.26 12.08 -21.11
C ILE A 168 3.46 12.64 -22.26
N GLU A 169 2.69 11.77 -22.92
CA GLU A 169 1.88 12.14 -24.08
C GLU A 169 0.48 11.53 -23.93
N HIS A 170 -0.55 12.30 -24.25
CA HIS A 170 -1.95 11.86 -24.20
C HIS A 170 -2.36 11.17 -22.87
N GLY A 171 -1.78 11.66 -21.75
CA GLY A 171 -2.07 11.06 -20.43
C GLY A 171 -1.38 9.73 -20.14
N VAL A 172 -0.40 9.32 -20.96
CA VAL A 172 0.40 8.10 -20.76
C VAL A 172 1.85 8.47 -20.48
N VAL A 173 2.43 7.90 -19.44
CA VAL A 173 3.87 7.96 -19.15
C VAL A 173 4.52 6.80 -19.87
N THR A 174 5.42 7.11 -20.78
CA THR A 174 6.25 6.12 -21.49
C THR A 174 7.68 6.26 -21.00
N ALA A 175 8.24 5.19 -20.44
CA ALA A 175 9.62 5.09 -20.00
C ALA A 175 10.34 3.99 -20.79
N SER A 176 11.57 4.25 -21.23
CA SER A 176 12.36 3.28 -21.99
C SER A 176 13.85 3.44 -21.75
N LEU A 177 14.60 2.37 -21.91
CA LEU A 177 16.07 2.40 -21.91
C LEU A 177 16.59 2.96 -23.25
N PRO A 178 17.60 3.85 -23.23
CA PRO A 178 18.13 4.43 -24.45
C PRO A 178 19.04 3.44 -25.23
N GLY A 179 18.93 3.45 -26.54
CA GLY A 179 19.85 2.78 -27.45
C GLY A 179 19.96 1.27 -27.22
N ARG A 180 21.18 0.78 -26.91
CA ARG A 180 21.49 -0.64 -26.64
C ARG A 180 21.58 -0.98 -25.13
N GLN A 181 21.26 -0.06 -24.27
CA GLN A 181 21.28 -0.25 -22.82
C GLN A 181 20.29 -1.35 -22.44
N LYS A 182 20.71 -2.27 -21.55
CA LYS A 182 19.89 -3.41 -21.14
C LYS A 182 19.34 -3.27 -19.72
N ARG A 183 19.91 -2.38 -18.93
CA ARG A 183 19.53 -2.15 -17.52
C ARG A 183 19.57 -0.65 -17.23
N LEU A 184 18.80 -0.22 -16.26
CA LEU A 184 18.96 1.10 -15.63
C LEU A 184 20.35 1.22 -15.02
N ILE A 185 20.85 2.43 -14.88
CA ILE A 185 22.15 2.72 -14.26
C ILE A 185 21.90 3.38 -12.94
N GLY A 186 22.52 2.87 -11.88
CA GLY A 186 22.46 3.46 -10.55
C GLY A 186 22.94 4.91 -10.54
N GLY A 187 22.40 5.71 -9.64
CA GLY A 187 22.72 7.12 -9.57
C GLY A 187 22.17 7.76 -8.29
N HIS A 188 22.46 9.05 -8.12
CA HIS A 188 21.99 9.83 -7.00
C HIS A 188 20.69 10.55 -7.35
N ILE A 189 19.64 10.31 -6.57
CA ILE A 189 18.30 10.86 -6.74
C ILE A 189 17.97 11.67 -5.50
N HIS A 190 17.68 12.97 -5.66
CA HIS A 190 17.13 13.79 -4.58
C HIS A 190 15.66 14.11 -4.90
N LEU A 191 14.75 13.70 -4.03
CA LEU A 191 13.32 14.02 -4.14
C LEU A 191 13.07 15.42 -3.58
N ASP A 192 12.38 16.27 -4.33
CA ASP A 192 12.09 17.66 -3.90
C ASP A 192 11.13 17.67 -2.71
N CYS A 193 10.28 16.63 -2.61
CA CYS A 193 9.45 16.36 -1.44
C CYS A 193 9.39 14.85 -1.17
N PRO A 194 9.27 14.41 0.09
CA PRO A 194 9.06 13.01 0.41
C PRO A 194 7.78 12.51 -0.26
N SER A 195 7.92 11.52 -1.14
CA SER A 195 6.80 10.91 -1.87
C SER A 195 6.87 9.40 -1.73
N VAL A 196 5.88 8.80 -1.05
CA VAL A 196 5.79 7.35 -0.86
C VAL A 196 5.85 6.63 -2.19
N GLY A 197 4.94 6.97 -3.12
CA GLY A 197 4.86 6.29 -4.41
C GLY A 197 6.12 6.45 -5.27
N ALA A 198 6.77 7.64 -5.25
CA ALA A 198 8.02 7.83 -5.98
C ALA A 198 9.15 7.01 -5.34
N THR A 199 9.30 7.06 -4.01
CA THR A 199 10.30 6.28 -3.27
C THR A 199 10.18 4.79 -3.60
N GLU A 200 8.98 4.22 -3.49
CA GLU A 200 8.72 2.81 -3.76
C GLU A 200 8.95 2.42 -5.22
N THR A 201 8.48 3.24 -6.16
CA THR A 201 8.70 3.01 -7.60
C THR A 201 10.20 3.02 -7.94
N LEU A 202 10.94 3.97 -7.38
CA LEU A 202 12.37 4.12 -7.64
C LEU A 202 13.19 3.01 -6.95
N MET A 203 12.79 2.57 -5.77
CA MET A 203 13.39 1.38 -5.12
C MET A 203 13.25 0.15 -5.99
N MET A 204 12.06 -0.11 -6.54
CA MET A 204 11.82 -1.24 -7.44
C MET A 204 12.63 -1.11 -8.73
N ALA A 205 12.68 0.08 -9.34
CA ALA A 205 13.47 0.33 -10.53
C ALA A 205 14.98 0.12 -10.31
N ALA A 206 15.49 0.61 -9.17
CA ALA A 206 16.89 0.52 -8.79
C ALA A 206 17.33 -0.90 -8.42
N ALA A 207 16.40 -1.75 -7.94
CA ALA A 207 16.72 -3.11 -7.51
C ALA A 207 17.41 -3.96 -8.60
N LEU A 208 17.11 -3.70 -9.89
CA LEU A 208 17.77 -4.36 -11.03
C LEU A 208 18.69 -3.40 -11.81
N ALA A 209 19.02 -2.20 -11.35
CA ALA A 209 19.92 -1.27 -12.02
C ALA A 209 21.39 -1.78 -11.95
N GLU A 210 22.27 -1.24 -12.79
CA GLU A 210 23.72 -1.46 -12.68
C GLU A 210 24.32 -0.45 -11.70
N GLY A 211 25.05 -0.94 -10.70
CA GLY A 211 25.71 -0.11 -9.69
C GLY A 211 24.81 0.28 -8.53
N GLU A 212 25.23 1.30 -7.78
CA GLU A 212 24.58 1.80 -6.60
C GLU A 212 23.60 2.94 -6.93
N THR A 213 22.43 2.93 -6.31
CA THR A 213 21.48 4.03 -6.32
C THR A 213 21.31 4.58 -4.90
N VAL A 214 21.36 5.90 -4.76
CA VAL A 214 21.07 6.61 -3.51
C VAL A 214 19.82 7.47 -3.74
N ILE A 215 18.82 7.30 -2.89
CA ILE A 215 17.59 8.12 -2.89
C ILE A 215 17.62 8.96 -1.62
N ASP A 216 17.78 10.27 -1.77
CA ASP A 216 17.70 11.24 -0.68
C ASP A 216 16.32 11.89 -0.59
N ASN A 217 15.97 12.32 0.61
CA ASN A 217 14.66 12.84 0.97
C ASN A 217 13.55 11.81 0.69
N ALA A 218 13.87 10.53 0.89
CA ALA A 218 12.96 9.40 0.75
C ALA A 218 11.81 9.46 1.78
N ALA A 219 10.67 8.88 1.44
CA ALA A 219 9.56 8.70 2.36
C ALA A 219 9.92 7.68 3.45
N LEU A 220 9.38 7.90 4.65
CA LEU A 220 9.74 7.15 5.87
C LEU A 220 8.67 6.13 6.28
N GLU A 221 7.57 6.08 5.56
CA GLU A 221 6.39 5.29 5.88
C GLU A 221 6.73 3.79 6.05
N PRO A 222 6.05 3.10 6.97
CA PRO A 222 6.23 1.66 7.20
C PRO A 222 6.12 0.80 5.96
N GLU A 223 5.30 1.20 4.99
CA GLU A 223 5.09 0.55 3.71
C GLU A 223 6.37 0.55 2.86
N VAL A 224 7.17 1.62 2.92
CA VAL A 224 8.49 1.71 2.27
C VAL A 224 9.48 0.72 2.90
N ILE A 225 9.45 0.58 4.22
CA ILE A 225 10.28 -0.38 4.96
C ILE A 225 9.88 -1.81 4.60
N ASP A 226 8.57 -2.05 4.47
CA ASP A 226 8.00 -3.35 4.11
C ASP A 226 8.45 -3.79 2.70
N LEU A 227 8.39 -2.86 1.72
CA LEU A 227 8.93 -3.09 0.38
C LEU A 227 10.44 -3.41 0.40
N ALA A 228 11.23 -2.66 1.17
CA ALA A 228 12.67 -2.90 1.30
C ALA A 228 12.97 -4.31 1.85
N ARG A 229 12.20 -4.75 2.85
CA ARG A 229 12.31 -6.09 3.43
C ARG A 229 11.95 -7.18 2.42
N LEU A 230 10.86 -6.97 1.64
CA LEU A 230 10.50 -7.89 0.56
C LEU A 230 11.60 -7.97 -0.50
N LEU A 231 12.09 -6.83 -1.01
CA LEU A 231 13.16 -6.80 -2.01
C LEU A 231 14.40 -7.53 -1.50
N ASN A 232 14.77 -7.36 -0.24
CA ASN A 232 15.88 -8.08 0.38
C ASN A 232 15.59 -9.58 0.53
N ALA A 233 14.36 -9.98 0.86
CA ALA A 233 13.95 -11.38 0.88
C ALA A 233 14.03 -12.03 -0.50
N MET A 234 13.79 -11.26 -1.56
CA MET A 234 13.96 -11.69 -2.97
C MET A 234 15.43 -11.69 -3.43
N GLY A 235 16.41 -11.39 -2.56
CA GLY A 235 17.83 -11.34 -2.89
C GLY A 235 18.34 -9.98 -3.33
N GLY A 236 17.56 -8.93 -3.19
CA GLY A 236 17.97 -7.54 -3.38
C GLY A 236 18.90 -7.04 -2.26
N ARG A 237 19.37 -5.81 -2.42
CA ARG A 237 20.31 -5.18 -1.49
C ARG A 237 19.89 -3.74 -1.20
N VAL A 238 18.84 -3.57 -0.37
CA VAL A 238 18.28 -2.28 0.04
C VAL A 238 18.68 -2.00 1.47
N ARG A 239 19.22 -0.81 1.74
CA ARG A 239 19.59 -0.32 3.06
C ARG A 239 19.02 1.07 3.30
N GLY A 240 18.82 1.45 4.56
CA GLY A 240 18.40 2.79 4.97
C GLY A 240 16.89 3.05 4.86
N ALA A 241 16.06 2.08 4.45
CA ALA A 241 14.61 2.26 4.47
C ALA A 241 14.11 2.62 5.87
N GLY A 242 13.22 3.61 5.97
CA GLY A 242 12.80 4.21 7.23
C GLY A 242 13.70 5.37 7.69
N THR A 243 14.72 5.73 6.92
CA THR A 243 15.52 6.95 7.08
C THR A 243 15.38 7.84 5.83
N PRO A 244 15.76 9.12 5.90
CA PRO A 244 15.68 10.01 4.73
C PRO A 244 16.54 9.60 3.54
N THR A 245 17.50 8.68 3.71
CA THR A 245 18.40 8.21 2.65
C THR A 245 18.30 6.70 2.51
N ILE A 246 17.95 6.23 1.31
CA ILE A 246 17.88 4.81 0.95
C ILE A 246 18.97 4.51 -0.07
N THR A 247 19.75 3.46 0.19
CA THR A 247 20.80 2.97 -0.73
C THR A 247 20.43 1.60 -1.26
N ILE A 248 20.51 1.43 -2.58
CA ILE A 248 20.20 0.19 -3.28
C ILE A 248 21.40 -0.22 -4.15
N ASP A 249 21.99 -1.38 -3.85
CA ASP A 249 22.96 -2.00 -4.77
C ASP A 249 22.17 -2.92 -5.72
N GLY A 250 22.10 -2.53 -6.98
CA GLY A 250 21.32 -3.28 -7.96
C GLY A 250 21.91 -4.67 -8.23
N VAL A 251 21.02 -5.65 -8.38
CA VAL A 251 21.37 -7.06 -8.64
C VAL A 251 21.00 -7.47 -10.06
N SER A 252 21.55 -8.58 -10.55
CA SER A 252 21.25 -9.09 -11.90
C SER A 252 19.89 -9.76 -12.01
N SER A 253 19.39 -10.32 -10.90
CA SER A 253 18.10 -10.99 -10.80
C SER A 253 17.61 -11.00 -9.36
N LEU A 254 16.31 -11.05 -9.22
CA LEU A 254 15.60 -11.35 -7.97
C LEU A 254 14.92 -12.72 -8.11
N HIS A 255 14.66 -13.38 -6.98
CA HIS A 255 14.14 -14.74 -6.93
C HIS A 255 12.83 -14.81 -6.12
N GLU A 256 12.31 -16.04 -5.94
CA GLU A 256 11.13 -16.33 -5.14
C GLU A 256 11.24 -15.82 -3.71
N ALA A 257 10.10 -15.47 -3.12
CA ALA A 257 9.99 -15.17 -1.70
C ALA A 257 8.61 -15.55 -1.18
N ASP A 258 8.56 -15.91 0.10
CA ASP A 258 7.34 -16.08 0.90
C ASP A 258 7.34 -15.01 1.99
N TYR A 259 6.43 -14.03 1.88
CA TYR A 259 6.45 -12.82 2.69
C TYR A 259 5.07 -12.49 3.26
N ALA A 260 5.02 -12.01 4.50
CA ALA A 260 3.79 -11.57 5.13
C ALA A 260 3.72 -10.04 5.13
N VAL A 261 2.63 -9.51 4.60
CA VAL A 261 2.31 -8.07 4.62
C VAL A 261 2.15 -7.59 6.07
N ILE A 262 2.71 -6.42 6.40
CA ILE A 262 2.57 -5.81 7.72
C ILE A 262 1.11 -5.52 8.06
N PRO A 263 0.70 -5.49 9.35
CA PRO A 263 -0.63 -5.07 9.77
C PRO A 263 -0.94 -3.63 9.35
N ASP A 264 -2.19 -3.36 8.97
CA ASP A 264 -2.62 -2.04 8.51
C ASP A 264 -2.77 -1.06 9.69
N ARG A 265 -1.86 -0.10 9.78
CA ARG A 265 -1.87 0.96 10.79
C ARG A 265 -3.07 1.91 10.67
N ILE A 266 -3.60 2.08 9.47
CA ILE A 266 -4.76 2.95 9.23
C ILE A 266 -6.05 2.25 9.66
N GLU A 267 -6.20 0.97 9.34
CA GLU A 267 -7.30 0.13 9.86
C GLU A 267 -7.26 0.07 11.38
N ALA A 268 -6.10 -0.24 11.98
CA ALA A 268 -5.93 -0.28 13.43
C ALA A 268 -6.30 1.07 14.08
N GLY A 269 -5.77 2.18 13.57
CA GLY A 269 -6.08 3.52 14.04
C GLY A 269 -7.57 3.86 13.94
N THR A 270 -8.23 3.44 12.86
CA THR A 270 -9.68 3.64 12.67
C THR A 270 -10.49 2.92 13.76
N PHE A 271 -10.14 1.67 14.09
CA PHE A 271 -10.84 0.92 15.15
C PHE A 271 -10.52 1.43 16.55
N LEU A 272 -9.29 1.90 16.81
CA LEU A 272 -8.98 2.58 18.07
C LEU A 272 -9.84 3.85 18.23
N LEU A 273 -10.01 4.63 17.16
CA LEU A 273 -10.87 5.81 17.15
C LEU A 273 -12.36 5.46 17.30
N ALA A 274 -12.80 4.34 16.69
CA ALA A 274 -14.17 3.84 16.87
C ALA A 274 -14.45 3.44 18.33
N ALA A 275 -13.52 2.78 19.00
CA ALA A 275 -13.63 2.47 20.41
C ALA A 275 -13.65 3.74 21.28
N ALA A 276 -12.80 4.72 20.97
CA ALA A 276 -12.76 5.98 21.71
C ALA A 276 -14.05 6.79 21.57
N ILE A 277 -14.61 6.94 20.35
CA ILE A 277 -15.84 7.72 20.12
C ILE A 277 -17.07 7.08 20.76
N THR A 278 -17.11 5.75 20.83
CA THR A 278 -18.20 4.99 21.46
C THR A 278 -18.01 4.79 22.97
N ARG A 279 -16.95 5.35 23.56
CA ARG A 279 -16.62 5.17 25.00
C ARG A 279 -16.53 3.69 25.39
N SER A 280 -15.86 2.92 24.57
CA SER A 280 -15.80 1.47 24.61
C SER A 280 -14.44 0.95 25.08
N SER A 281 -14.34 -0.36 25.30
CA SER A 281 -13.11 -1.07 25.56
C SER A 281 -12.92 -2.14 24.48
N LEU A 282 -11.83 -2.04 23.68
CA LEU A 282 -11.60 -2.92 22.54
C LEU A 282 -10.13 -3.36 22.48
N LEU A 283 -9.91 -4.66 22.27
CA LEU A 283 -8.59 -5.22 21.97
C LEU A 283 -8.40 -5.24 20.44
N VAL A 284 -7.42 -4.48 19.95
CA VAL A 284 -7.15 -4.30 18.51
C VAL A 284 -5.79 -4.90 18.16
N GLY A 285 -5.73 -5.82 17.21
CA GLY A 285 -4.47 -6.41 16.78
C GLY A 285 -4.59 -7.47 15.67
N PRO A 286 -3.47 -7.98 15.14
CA PRO A 286 -2.11 -7.56 15.49
C PRO A 286 -1.80 -6.14 15.04
N VAL A 287 -0.92 -5.45 15.76
CA VAL A 287 -0.43 -4.10 15.43
C VAL A 287 1.09 -4.00 15.62
N VAL A 288 1.68 -3.02 14.97
CA VAL A 288 3.05 -2.57 15.25
C VAL A 288 2.94 -1.18 15.87
N PRO A 289 3.07 -1.02 17.20
CA PRO A 289 2.83 0.25 17.90
C PRO A 289 3.66 1.42 17.34
N GLU A 290 4.87 1.14 16.89
CA GLU A 290 5.78 2.12 16.31
C GLU A 290 5.23 2.75 15.02
N HIS A 291 4.36 2.04 14.30
CA HIS A 291 3.67 2.54 13.11
C HIS A 291 2.50 3.50 13.45
N LEU A 292 2.09 3.53 14.73
CA LEU A 292 0.94 4.29 15.24
C LEU A 292 1.33 5.41 16.20
N GLY A 293 2.61 5.67 16.44
CA GLY A 293 3.11 6.53 17.53
C GLY A 293 2.35 7.85 17.68
N ALA A 294 2.22 8.63 16.59
CA ALA A 294 1.50 9.91 16.62
C ALA A 294 0.00 9.75 16.95
N VAL A 295 -0.63 8.65 16.50
CA VAL A 295 -2.06 8.37 16.75
C VAL A 295 -2.27 8.00 18.22
N LEU A 296 -1.43 7.11 18.76
CA LEU A 296 -1.49 6.67 20.14
C LEU A 296 -1.28 7.84 21.10
N THR A 297 -0.27 8.67 20.85
CA THR A 297 -0.01 9.90 21.64
C THR A 297 -1.23 10.81 21.65
N LYS A 298 -1.88 11.06 20.50
CA LYS A 298 -3.06 11.92 20.44
C LYS A 298 -4.30 11.32 21.09
N LEU A 299 -4.45 9.99 21.07
CA LEU A 299 -5.51 9.31 21.83
C LEU A 299 -5.29 9.40 23.34
N GLU A 300 -4.04 9.27 23.82
CA GLU A 300 -3.70 9.45 25.24
C GLU A 300 -3.92 10.90 25.70
N GLU A 301 -3.46 11.89 24.91
CA GLU A 301 -3.73 13.32 25.15
C GLU A 301 -5.25 13.60 25.22
N ALA A 302 -6.04 12.94 24.40
CA ALA A 302 -7.50 13.06 24.41
C ALA A 302 -8.17 12.34 25.60
N GLY A 303 -7.42 11.63 26.45
CA GLY A 303 -7.91 10.96 27.66
C GLY A 303 -8.21 9.48 27.51
N CYS A 304 -7.83 8.84 26.39
CA CYS A 304 -7.92 7.40 26.25
C CYS A 304 -6.83 6.70 27.08
N ARG A 305 -7.15 5.52 27.60
CA ARG A 305 -6.18 4.61 28.21
C ARG A 305 -5.77 3.57 27.17
N LEU A 306 -4.47 3.44 26.96
CA LEU A 306 -3.88 2.47 26.03
C LEU A 306 -2.99 1.51 26.80
N THR A 307 -3.13 0.22 26.55
CA THR A 307 -2.29 -0.83 27.17
C THR A 307 -1.84 -1.83 26.11
N SER A 308 -0.53 -2.06 26.04
CA SER A 308 0.02 -3.09 25.14
C SER A 308 -0.22 -4.49 25.72
N ALA A 309 -0.71 -5.40 24.89
CA ALA A 309 -0.96 -6.81 25.19
C ALA A 309 -0.32 -7.70 24.10
N GLY A 310 0.99 -7.92 24.17
CA GLY A 310 1.75 -8.58 23.13
C GLY A 310 1.78 -7.75 21.84
N SER A 311 1.28 -8.34 20.75
CA SER A 311 1.09 -7.64 19.44
C SER A 311 -0.23 -6.90 19.35
N ASN A 312 -1.03 -6.81 20.42
CA ASN A 312 -2.34 -6.17 20.44
C ASN A 312 -2.30 -4.91 21.33
N LEU A 313 -3.23 -3.99 21.09
CA LEU A 313 -3.46 -2.79 21.89
C LEU A 313 -4.88 -2.85 22.48
N LEU A 314 -4.99 -2.77 23.79
CA LEU A 314 -6.25 -2.55 24.48
C LEU A 314 -6.45 -1.03 24.62
N ILE A 315 -7.56 -0.53 24.09
CA ILE A 315 -8.01 0.86 24.30
C ILE A 315 -9.26 0.88 25.17
N SER A 316 -9.34 1.89 26.04
CA SER A 316 -10.59 2.25 26.72
C SER A 316 -10.71 3.75 26.86
N ALA A 317 -11.92 4.28 26.82
CA ALA A 317 -12.23 5.70 26.99
C ALA A 317 -13.48 5.89 27.83
N GLU A 318 -13.44 6.82 28.79
CA GLU A 318 -14.61 7.25 29.58
C GLU A 318 -15.10 8.63 29.15
N SER A 319 -14.16 9.54 28.95
CA SER A 319 -14.41 10.90 28.48
C SER A 319 -13.33 11.32 27.49
N ILE A 320 -13.68 12.19 26.56
CA ILE A 320 -12.73 12.70 25.58
C ILE A 320 -12.57 14.20 25.77
N GLN A 321 -11.32 14.64 25.82
CA GLN A 321 -10.92 16.05 25.87
C GLN A 321 -10.51 16.51 24.47
N ALA A 322 -10.74 17.78 24.16
CA ALA A 322 -10.28 18.37 22.93
C ALA A 322 -8.75 18.47 22.92
N VAL A 323 -8.17 18.19 21.76
CA VAL A 323 -6.71 18.30 21.52
C VAL A 323 -6.46 18.93 20.15
N ASP A 324 -5.37 19.67 20.04
CA ASP A 324 -4.91 20.17 18.75
C ASP A 324 -4.24 19.06 17.93
N LEU A 325 -4.55 19.03 16.62
CA LEU A 325 -4.04 18.02 15.71
C LEU A 325 -3.54 18.67 14.42
N ARG A 326 -2.39 18.21 13.96
CA ARG A 326 -1.83 18.55 12.66
C ARG A 326 -1.41 17.31 11.92
N THR A 327 -1.92 17.12 10.69
CA THR A 327 -1.47 16.05 9.81
C THR A 327 -0.11 16.36 9.21
N MET A 328 0.75 15.33 9.14
CA MET A 328 2.11 15.42 8.60
C MET A 328 2.50 14.05 8.00
N PRO A 329 3.49 14.01 7.08
CA PRO A 329 4.12 12.77 6.66
C PRO A 329 4.62 11.94 7.87
N PHE A 330 4.70 10.64 7.71
CA PHE A 330 5.23 9.77 8.77
C PHE A 330 6.64 10.22 9.23
N PRO A 331 6.94 10.21 10.56
CA PRO A 331 6.15 9.64 11.65
C PRO A 331 5.09 10.57 12.27
N GLY A 332 4.71 11.64 11.57
CA GLY A 332 3.62 12.52 12.02
C GLY A 332 2.24 11.86 11.91
N PHE A 333 1.20 12.63 12.28
CA PHE A 333 -0.17 12.12 12.27
C PHE A 333 -0.68 11.92 10.83
N PRO A 334 -1.15 10.70 10.46
CA PRO A 334 -1.50 10.38 9.08
C PRO A 334 -2.78 11.08 8.62
N THR A 335 -2.77 11.61 7.40
CA THR A 335 -3.93 12.27 6.76
C THR A 335 -5.15 11.34 6.67
N ASP A 336 -4.94 10.03 6.49
CA ASP A 336 -6.00 9.03 6.37
C ASP A 336 -6.85 8.89 7.64
N LEU A 337 -6.29 9.25 8.81
CA LEU A 337 -7.00 9.25 10.09
C LEU A 337 -7.54 10.64 10.49
N GLN A 338 -7.38 11.67 9.64
CA GLN A 338 -7.88 13.01 9.92
C GLN A 338 -9.40 13.02 10.11
N ALA A 339 -10.16 12.49 9.18
CA ALA A 339 -11.62 12.48 9.25
C ALA A 339 -12.17 11.65 10.43
N PRO A 340 -11.68 10.41 10.70
CA PRO A 340 -12.04 9.67 11.89
C PRO A 340 -11.71 10.41 13.20
N PHE A 341 -10.54 11.06 13.28
CA PHE A 341 -10.16 11.81 14.47
C PHE A 341 -11.00 13.08 14.66
N MET A 342 -11.35 13.80 13.57
CA MET A 342 -12.28 14.93 13.61
C MET A 342 -13.65 14.49 14.17
N SER A 343 -14.14 13.31 13.77
CA SER A 343 -15.38 12.74 14.29
C SER A 343 -15.31 12.51 15.80
N LEU A 344 -14.18 11.99 16.30
CA LEU A 344 -13.93 11.84 17.74
C LEU A 344 -13.95 13.19 18.45
N LEU A 345 -13.21 14.19 17.94
CA LEU A 345 -13.12 15.53 18.55
C LEU A 345 -14.45 16.28 18.54
N ALA A 346 -15.36 16.00 17.61
CA ALA A 346 -16.71 16.57 17.61
C ALA A 346 -17.54 16.15 18.84
N THR A 347 -17.11 15.09 19.56
CA THR A 347 -17.74 14.59 20.80
C THR A 347 -16.91 14.93 22.05
N ALA A 348 -15.82 15.68 21.92
CA ALA A 348 -14.90 16.01 22.99
C ALA A 348 -15.38 17.21 23.82
N ASN A 349 -14.89 17.31 25.05
CA ASN A 349 -15.06 18.48 25.90
C ASN A 349 -13.93 19.49 25.60
N GLY A 350 -14.30 20.72 25.27
CA GLY A 350 -13.34 21.80 24.98
C GLY A 350 -13.38 22.25 23.51
N THR A 351 -12.32 22.95 23.10
CA THR A 351 -12.17 23.52 21.74
C THR A 351 -10.81 23.13 21.15
#